data_f169a58a65e948ba3a8df9934ba5c24b
#
_entry.id   f169a58a65e948ba3a8df9934ba5c24b
#
_cell.length_a   1.000
_cell.length_b   1.000
_cell.length_c   1.000
_cell.angle_alpha   90.00
_cell.angle_beta   90.00
_cell.angle_gamma   90.00
#
_symmetry.space_group_name_H-M   'P 1'
#
loop_
_entity.id
_entity.type
_entity.pdbx_description
1 polymer ?
#
loop_
_entity_poly.entity_id
_entity_poly.type
_entity_poly.pdbx_seq_one_letter_code
_entity_poly.pdbx_strand_id
1 'polypeptide(L)'
;MTDTIQYRNDAGQLHRDDGPAVINGDYQEWYCNGQFHRTDGPAIIDGDLQEWYVNGKLHREDGPAVIDGDFGMWYRNGKLHRTDGPAIVDGEFEEWYVNGKRHREDGPACINGNIREYWIDGKLHREDGPAYINDDCEIWFFNGERHREDGPAVIDGDREEYWVNGEHVIR
;
A
#
# COMPACT_ATOMS: atom_id res chain seq x y z
N MET A 1 -30.63 -20.58 -3.91
CA MET A 1 -29.34 -20.73 -3.18
C MET A 1 -28.42 -21.47 -4.13
N THR A 2 -27.33 -20.88 -4.54
CA THR A 2 -26.32 -21.57 -5.35
C THR A 2 -25.50 -22.46 -4.43
N ASP A 3 -25.43 -23.77 -4.74
CA ASP A 3 -24.61 -24.69 -3.95
C ASP A 3 -23.13 -24.37 -4.18
N THR A 4 -22.36 -24.24 -3.09
CA THR A 4 -20.92 -24.04 -3.17
C THR A 4 -20.22 -25.34 -3.58
N ILE A 5 -19.50 -25.31 -4.68
CA ILE A 5 -18.69 -26.45 -5.16
C ILE A 5 -17.27 -26.26 -4.64
N GLN A 6 -16.67 -27.34 -4.10
CA GLN A 6 -15.30 -27.34 -3.63
C GLN A 6 -14.53 -28.55 -4.19
N TYR A 7 -13.32 -28.30 -4.66
CA TYR A 7 -12.38 -29.32 -5.11
C TYR A 7 -11.22 -29.44 -4.12
N ARG A 8 -10.85 -30.69 -3.79
CA ARG A 8 -9.80 -30.98 -2.80
C ARG A 8 -8.87 -32.06 -3.31
N ASN A 9 -7.59 -31.98 -2.89
CA ASN A 9 -6.61 -33.05 -3.11
C ASN A 9 -6.80 -34.20 -2.10
N ASP A 10 -5.99 -35.27 -2.23
CA ASP A 10 -6.01 -36.45 -1.36
C ASP A 10 -5.73 -36.15 0.12
N ALA A 11 -5.06 -35.05 0.42
CA ALA A 11 -4.82 -34.55 1.77
C ALA A 11 -6.00 -33.72 2.33
N GLY A 12 -7.11 -33.53 1.58
CA GLY A 12 -8.29 -32.78 1.97
C GLY A 12 -8.14 -31.26 1.85
N GLN A 13 -7.04 -30.77 1.29
CA GLN A 13 -6.79 -29.35 1.08
C GLN A 13 -7.50 -28.86 -0.18
N LEU A 14 -8.01 -27.62 -0.19
CA LEU A 14 -8.52 -26.97 -1.40
C LEU A 14 -7.43 -26.98 -2.48
N HIS A 15 -7.77 -27.53 -3.64
CA HIS A 15 -6.84 -27.72 -4.73
C HIS A 15 -7.55 -28.05 -6.04
N ARG A 16 -7.17 -27.39 -7.11
CA ARG A 16 -7.58 -27.76 -8.46
C ARG A 16 -6.57 -27.22 -9.48
N ASP A 17 -6.12 -28.09 -10.41
CA ASP A 17 -5.11 -27.72 -11.42
C ASP A 17 -5.70 -27.02 -12.65
N ASP A 18 -6.94 -27.33 -13.01
CA ASP A 18 -7.57 -26.91 -14.27
C ASP A 18 -8.68 -25.85 -14.11
N GLY A 19 -8.79 -25.22 -12.92
CA GLY A 19 -9.84 -24.24 -12.65
C GLY A 19 -9.92 -23.80 -11.20
N PRO A 20 -10.99 -23.05 -10.83
CA PRO A 20 -11.19 -22.64 -9.44
C PRO A 20 -11.50 -23.85 -8.54
N ALA A 21 -10.90 -23.89 -7.36
CA ALA A 21 -11.14 -24.92 -6.34
C ALA A 21 -12.39 -24.64 -5.52
N VAL A 22 -12.87 -23.38 -5.49
CA VAL A 22 -14.16 -22.98 -4.88
C VAL A 22 -14.97 -22.20 -5.90
N ILE A 23 -16.25 -22.56 -6.04
CA ILE A 23 -17.20 -21.91 -6.94
C ILE A 23 -18.52 -21.72 -6.19
N ASN A 24 -19.03 -20.50 -6.15
CA ASN A 24 -20.35 -20.16 -5.62
C ASN A 24 -20.99 -19.05 -6.49
N GLY A 25 -21.74 -19.46 -7.53
CA GLY A 25 -22.21 -18.55 -8.56
C GLY A 25 -21.04 -17.91 -9.31
N ASP A 26 -20.97 -16.59 -9.31
CA ASP A 26 -19.88 -15.82 -9.97
C ASP A 26 -18.63 -15.70 -9.09
N TYR A 27 -18.73 -16.02 -7.80
CA TYR A 27 -17.59 -16.07 -6.89
C TYR A 27 -16.69 -17.28 -7.17
N GLN A 28 -15.40 -17.04 -7.33
CA GLN A 28 -14.41 -18.08 -7.68
C GLN A 28 -13.10 -17.89 -6.95
N GLU A 29 -12.51 -19.00 -6.50
CA GLU A 29 -11.19 -19.02 -5.84
C GLU A 29 -10.31 -20.15 -6.39
N TRP A 30 -9.06 -19.80 -6.71
CA TRP A 30 -8.03 -20.74 -7.15
C TRP A 30 -7.09 -21.10 -6.02
N TYR A 31 -6.97 -22.39 -5.76
CA TYR A 31 -6.08 -22.93 -4.75
C TYR A 31 -5.17 -23.99 -5.31
N CYS A 32 -3.91 -23.97 -4.84
CA CYS A 32 -2.95 -25.05 -4.98
C CYS A 32 -2.49 -25.50 -3.59
N ASN A 33 -2.80 -26.75 -3.21
CA ASN A 33 -2.45 -27.35 -1.92
C ASN A 33 -2.80 -26.46 -0.71
N GLY A 34 -4.03 -25.93 -0.68
CA GLY A 34 -4.56 -25.11 0.41
C GLY A 34 -4.10 -23.66 0.42
N GLN A 35 -3.35 -23.21 -0.57
CA GLN A 35 -2.93 -21.81 -0.70
C GLN A 35 -3.54 -21.18 -1.95
N PHE A 36 -3.99 -19.93 -1.86
CA PHE A 36 -4.37 -19.14 -3.04
C PHE A 36 -3.21 -19.12 -4.02
N HIS A 37 -3.48 -19.54 -5.24
CA HIS A 37 -2.46 -19.62 -6.27
C HIS A 37 -3.08 -19.61 -7.67
N ARG A 38 -2.68 -18.66 -8.50
CA ARG A 38 -2.96 -18.63 -9.93
C ARG A 38 -1.90 -17.81 -10.65
N THR A 39 -1.39 -18.28 -11.80
CA THR A 39 -0.31 -17.62 -12.56
C THR A 39 -0.80 -16.91 -13.83
N ASP A 40 -1.98 -17.25 -14.32
CA ASP A 40 -2.56 -16.74 -15.57
C ASP A 40 -3.73 -15.78 -15.38
N GLY A 41 -4.03 -15.40 -14.11
CA GLY A 41 -5.13 -14.52 -13.78
C GLY A 41 -5.29 -14.31 -12.27
N PRO A 42 -6.36 -13.64 -11.81
CA PRO A 42 -6.66 -13.48 -10.39
C PRO A 42 -7.01 -14.83 -9.74
N ALA A 43 -6.52 -15.07 -8.53
CA ALA A 43 -6.82 -16.23 -7.72
C ALA A 43 -8.14 -16.10 -6.95
N ILE A 44 -8.66 -14.88 -6.80
CA ILE A 44 -9.99 -14.58 -6.25
C ILE A 44 -10.73 -13.69 -7.25
N ILE A 45 -11.99 -14.01 -7.52
CA ILE A 45 -12.93 -13.20 -8.30
C ILE A 45 -14.23 -13.12 -7.50
N ASP A 46 -14.65 -11.90 -7.14
CA ASP A 46 -15.91 -11.60 -6.46
C ASP A 46 -16.51 -10.28 -7.00
N GLY A 47 -17.35 -10.38 -8.03
CA GLY A 47 -17.82 -9.22 -8.76
C GLY A 47 -16.68 -8.42 -9.37
N ASP A 48 -16.55 -7.15 -8.98
CA ASP A 48 -15.48 -6.25 -9.44
C ASP A 48 -14.13 -6.49 -8.70
N LEU A 49 -14.18 -7.14 -7.53
CA LEU A 49 -12.98 -7.49 -6.77
C LEU A 49 -12.21 -8.61 -7.47
N GLN A 50 -10.94 -8.36 -7.73
CA GLN A 50 -10.00 -9.32 -8.27
C GLN A 50 -8.69 -9.26 -7.48
N GLU A 51 -8.19 -10.44 -7.08
CA GLU A 51 -6.95 -10.53 -6.32
C GLU A 51 -6.00 -11.58 -6.90
N TRP A 52 -4.75 -11.19 -7.12
CA TRP A 52 -3.68 -12.05 -7.65
C TRP A 52 -2.82 -12.60 -6.52
N TYR A 53 -2.79 -13.94 -6.43
CA TYR A 53 -1.98 -14.63 -5.45
C TYR A 53 -1.05 -15.65 -6.09
N VAL A 54 0.19 -15.68 -5.61
CA VAL A 54 1.17 -16.73 -5.90
C VAL A 54 1.67 -17.31 -4.58
N ASN A 55 1.45 -18.62 -4.38
CA ASN A 55 1.83 -19.35 -3.16
C ASN A 55 1.34 -18.64 -1.88
N GLY A 56 0.05 -18.29 -1.83
CA GLY A 56 -0.62 -17.67 -0.70
C GLY A 56 -0.25 -16.20 -0.42
N LYS A 57 0.48 -15.55 -1.34
CA LYS A 57 0.87 -14.14 -1.19
C LYS A 57 0.33 -13.32 -2.34
N LEU A 58 -0.22 -12.15 -2.05
CA LEU A 58 -0.55 -11.14 -3.07
C LEU A 58 0.70 -10.85 -3.91
N HIS A 59 0.57 -11.04 -5.21
CA HIS A 59 1.68 -10.89 -6.15
C HIS A 59 1.19 -10.70 -7.58
N ARG A 60 1.62 -9.61 -8.22
CA ARG A 60 1.46 -9.39 -9.66
C ARG A 60 2.59 -8.52 -10.18
N GLU A 61 3.15 -8.84 -11.38
CA GLU A 61 4.28 -8.09 -11.96
C GLU A 61 3.85 -7.01 -12.95
N ASP A 62 2.77 -7.24 -13.65
CA ASP A 62 2.30 -6.41 -14.78
C ASP A 62 1.13 -5.47 -14.46
N GLY A 63 0.77 -5.35 -13.17
CA GLY A 63 -0.36 -4.52 -12.74
C GLY A 63 -0.63 -4.59 -11.24
N PRO A 64 -1.77 -4.03 -10.78
CA PRO A 64 -2.18 -4.15 -9.39
C PRO A 64 -2.56 -5.61 -9.06
N ALA A 65 -2.13 -6.08 -7.89
CA ALA A 65 -2.47 -7.41 -7.36
C ALA A 65 -3.83 -7.46 -6.67
N VAL A 66 -4.42 -6.30 -6.36
CA VAL A 66 -5.81 -6.13 -5.91
C VAL A 66 -6.45 -5.06 -6.78
N ILE A 67 -7.63 -5.36 -7.31
CA ILE A 67 -8.47 -4.43 -8.07
C ILE A 67 -9.88 -4.53 -7.51
N ASP A 68 -10.51 -3.37 -7.25
CA ASP A 68 -11.94 -3.27 -6.90
C ASP A 68 -12.49 -1.96 -7.52
N GLY A 69 -13.11 -2.06 -8.68
CA GLY A 69 -13.47 -0.91 -9.50
C GLY A 69 -12.24 -0.06 -9.86
N ASP A 70 -12.22 1.20 -9.43
CA ASP A 70 -11.11 2.15 -9.64
C ASP A 70 -10.00 2.05 -8.58
N PHE A 71 -10.24 1.26 -7.51
CA PHE A 71 -9.23 1.01 -6.47
C PHE A 71 -8.19 0.01 -6.96
N GLY A 72 -6.91 0.30 -6.70
CA GLY A 72 -5.81 -0.57 -7.09
C GLY A 72 -4.67 -0.61 -6.08
N MET A 73 -4.16 -1.83 -5.80
CA MET A 73 -2.99 -2.02 -4.94
C MET A 73 -1.95 -2.92 -5.62
N TRP A 74 -0.70 -2.46 -5.65
CA TRP A 74 0.44 -3.18 -6.23
C TRP A 74 1.20 -3.95 -5.15
N TYR A 75 1.23 -5.25 -5.28
CA TYR A 75 1.95 -6.14 -4.37
C TYR A 75 2.98 -6.98 -5.11
N ARG A 76 4.15 -7.12 -4.50
CA ARG A 76 5.18 -8.08 -4.89
C ARG A 76 5.55 -8.94 -3.68
N ASN A 77 5.31 -10.27 -3.78
CA ASN A 77 5.58 -11.25 -2.72
C ASN A 77 4.94 -10.87 -1.35
N GLY A 78 3.69 -10.41 -1.36
CA GLY A 78 2.93 -10.04 -0.17
C GLY A 78 3.30 -8.68 0.44
N LYS A 79 4.09 -7.86 -0.24
CA LYS A 79 4.44 -6.51 0.19
C LYS A 79 3.99 -5.49 -0.82
N LEU A 80 3.40 -4.38 -0.38
CA LEU A 80 3.16 -3.22 -1.22
C LEU A 80 4.46 -2.80 -1.89
N HIS A 81 4.46 -2.73 -3.22
CA HIS A 81 5.65 -2.43 -3.99
C HIS A 81 5.30 -1.97 -5.41
N ARG A 82 5.75 -0.77 -5.77
CA ARG A 82 5.74 -0.26 -7.13
C ARG A 82 6.85 0.78 -7.29
N THR A 83 7.58 0.76 -8.44
CA THR A 83 8.73 1.65 -8.69
C THR A 83 8.44 2.74 -9.72
N ASP A 84 7.38 2.59 -10.50
CA ASP A 84 7.00 3.49 -11.60
C ASP A 84 5.75 4.32 -11.32
N GLY A 85 5.23 4.28 -10.08
CA GLY A 85 4.03 5.00 -9.67
C GLY A 85 3.61 4.67 -8.24
N PRO A 86 2.42 5.14 -7.80
CA PRO A 86 1.88 4.81 -6.49
C PRO A 86 1.52 3.31 -6.41
N ALA A 87 1.81 2.68 -5.25
CA ALA A 87 1.46 1.30 -4.96
C ALA A 87 0.03 1.13 -4.45
N ILE A 88 -0.62 2.21 -4.03
CA ILE A 88 -2.05 2.30 -3.70
C ILE A 88 -2.65 3.48 -4.46
N VAL A 89 -3.77 3.24 -5.13
CA VAL A 89 -4.57 4.26 -5.83
C VAL A 89 -6.03 4.07 -5.46
N ASP A 90 -6.67 5.15 -4.97
CA ASP A 90 -8.09 5.23 -4.67
C ASP A 90 -8.61 6.65 -5.00
N GLY A 91 -9.04 6.85 -6.23
CA GLY A 91 -9.37 8.16 -6.74
C GLY A 91 -8.19 9.13 -6.69
N GLU A 92 -8.29 10.18 -5.87
CA GLU A 92 -7.19 11.17 -5.66
C GLU A 92 -6.23 10.78 -4.53
N PHE A 93 -6.51 9.66 -3.82
CA PHE A 93 -5.62 9.13 -2.79
C PHE A 93 -4.54 8.28 -3.44
N GLU A 94 -3.28 8.59 -3.16
CA GLU A 94 -2.12 7.91 -3.72
C GLU A 94 -1.06 7.67 -2.64
N GLU A 95 -0.50 6.46 -2.61
CA GLU A 95 0.63 6.13 -1.75
C GLU A 95 1.72 5.34 -2.47
N TRP A 96 2.96 5.76 -2.29
CA TRP A 96 4.16 5.10 -2.85
C TRP A 96 4.81 4.17 -1.83
N TYR A 97 5.03 2.94 -2.24
CA TYR A 97 5.68 1.91 -1.42
C TYR A 97 6.76 1.18 -2.19
N VAL A 98 7.90 0.98 -1.53
CA VAL A 98 8.96 0.09 -1.98
C VAL A 98 9.21 -0.97 -0.89
N ASN A 99 9.03 -2.25 -1.25
CA ASN A 99 9.23 -3.39 -0.34
C ASN A 99 8.44 -3.28 1.00
N GLY A 100 7.21 -2.74 0.95
CA GLY A 100 6.33 -2.59 2.11
C GLY A 100 6.59 -1.38 2.99
N LYS A 101 7.46 -0.46 2.55
CA LYS A 101 7.72 0.81 3.23
C LYS A 101 7.29 1.97 2.36
N ARG A 102 6.63 2.98 2.94
CA ARG A 102 6.40 4.25 2.23
C ARG A 102 7.74 4.84 1.81
N HIS A 103 7.87 5.14 0.51
CA HIS A 103 9.12 5.61 -0.06
C HIS A 103 8.89 6.30 -1.40
N ARG A 104 9.38 7.53 -1.54
CA ARG A 104 9.46 8.25 -2.81
C ARG A 104 10.53 9.33 -2.74
N GLU A 105 11.48 9.33 -3.72
CA GLU A 105 12.60 10.28 -3.75
C GLU A 105 12.26 11.62 -4.45
N ASP A 106 11.36 11.59 -5.43
CA ASP A 106 11.06 12.74 -6.30
C ASP A 106 9.79 13.50 -5.93
N GLY A 107 9.18 13.23 -4.76
CA GLY A 107 7.94 13.88 -4.34
C GLY A 107 7.35 13.31 -3.07
N PRO A 108 6.10 13.69 -2.72
CA PRO A 108 5.40 13.12 -1.58
C PRO A 108 5.07 11.63 -1.82
N ALA A 109 5.34 10.77 -0.83
CA ALA A 109 5.00 9.36 -0.86
C ALA A 109 3.56 9.06 -0.42
N CYS A 110 2.85 10.05 0.13
CA CYS A 110 1.42 10.02 0.40
C CYS A 110 0.77 11.31 -0.07
N ILE A 111 -0.30 11.19 -0.83
CA ILE A 111 -1.15 12.28 -1.30
C ILE A 111 -2.59 11.94 -0.91
N ASN A 112 -3.22 12.78 -0.09
CA ASN A 112 -4.61 12.61 0.33
C ASN A 112 -5.28 13.99 0.40
N GLY A 113 -6.03 14.36 -0.65
CA GLY A 113 -6.57 15.70 -0.78
C GLY A 113 -5.45 16.76 -0.69
N ASN A 114 -5.49 17.61 0.35
CA ASN A 114 -4.49 18.65 0.61
C ASN A 114 -3.27 18.17 1.42
N ILE A 115 -3.31 16.93 1.92
CA ILE A 115 -2.20 16.35 2.69
C ILE A 115 -1.11 15.86 1.74
N ARG A 116 0.14 16.21 2.05
CA ARG A 116 1.36 15.73 1.39
C ARG A 116 2.34 15.25 2.45
N GLU A 117 2.79 14.01 2.33
CA GLU A 117 3.78 13.45 3.23
C GLU A 117 4.97 12.92 2.44
N TYR A 118 6.17 13.31 2.83
CA TYR A 118 7.43 12.89 2.23
C TYR A 118 8.05 11.79 3.08
N TRP A 119 8.23 10.61 2.50
CA TRP A 119 8.72 9.44 3.19
C TRP A 119 9.89 8.81 2.45
N ILE A 120 10.95 8.51 3.19
CA ILE A 120 12.10 7.73 2.73
C ILE A 120 12.26 6.52 3.65
N ASP A 121 12.24 5.29 3.09
CA ASP A 121 12.38 4.02 3.80
C ASP A 121 11.45 3.85 5.02
N GLY A 122 10.21 4.37 4.94
CA GLY A 122 9.21 4.26 6.00
C GLY A 122 9.37 5.29 7.11
N LYS A 123 10.14 6.36 6.89
CA LYS A 123 10.30 7.49 7.81
C LYS A 123 9.93 8.78 7.13
N LEU A 124 9.20 9.67 7.81
CA LEU A 124 9.02 11.04 7.36
C LEU A 124 10.39 11.70 7.21
N HIS A 125 10.69 12.20 6.02
CA HIS A 125 11.98 12.78 5.70
C HIS A 125 11.90 13.72 4.51
N ARG A 126 12.43 14.93 4.65
CA ARG A 126 12.65 15.86 3.56
C ARG A 126 13.76 16.85 3.92
N GLU A 127 14.70 17.10 2.97
CA GLU A 127 15.86 17.98 3.19
C GLU A 127 15.55 19.44 2.85
N ASP A 128 14.73 19.68 1.84
CA ASP A 128 14.49 21.00 1.24
C ASP A 128 13.17 21.65 1.67
N GLY A 129 12.47 21.13 2.69
CA GLY A 129 11.20 21.66 3.15
C GLY A 129 10.50 20.82 4.20
N PRO A 130 9.23 21.11 4.52
CA PRO A 130 8.44 20.31 5.43
C PRO A 130 8.15 18.91 4.85
N ALA A 131 8.30 17.86 5.67
CA ALA A 131 7.98 16.49 5.29
C ALA A 131 6.49 16.14 5.45
N TYR A 132 5.74 16.92 6.22
CA TYR A 132 4.29 16.88 6.32
C TYR A 132 3.72 18.25 6.02
N ILE A 133 2.70 18.29 5.15
CA ILE A 133 2.04 19.52 4.73
C ILE A 133 0.54 19.24 4.67
N ASN A 134 -0.27 20.12 5.26
CA ASN A 134 -1.69 20.29 4.98
C ASN A 134 -2.03 21.80 4.91
N ASP A 135 -3.33 22.17 4.82
CA ASP A 135 -3.73 23.56 4.64
C ASP A 135 -3.23 24.52 5.74
N ASP A 136 -3.15 24.05 6.99
CA ASP A 136 -2.86 24.87 8.16
C ASP A 136 -1.54 24.53 8.85
N CYS A 137 -0.94 23.35 8.51
CA CYS A 137 0.19 22.81 9.26
C CYS A 137 1.32 22.35 8.35
N GLU A 138 2.54 22.75 8.70
CA GLU A 138 3.79 22.30 8.11
C GLU A 138 4.71 21.74 9.19
N ILE A 139 5.26 20.53 8.96
CA ILE A 139 6.17 19.92 9.92
C ILE A 139 7.42 19.41 9.21
N TRP A 140 8.57 19.84 9.70
CA TRP A 140 9.88 19.38 9.23
C TRP A 140 10.31 18.13 9.98
N PHE A 141 10.61 17.09 9.21
CA PHE A 141 11.17 15.85 9.71
C PHE A 141 12.46 15.50 8.98
N PHE A 142 13.45 15.05 9.74
CA PHE A 142 14.66 14.45 9.24
C PHE A 142 14.83 13.05 9.84
N ASN A 143 14.85 12.01 9.00
CA ASN A 143 14.93 10.60 9.39
C ASN A 143 13.86 10.14 10.41
N GLY A 144 12.64 10.72 10.36
CA GLY A 144 11.53 10.39 11.25
C GLY A 144 11.47 11.21 12.54
N GLU A 145 12.42 12.11 12.77
CA GLU A 145 12.45 13.00 13.93
C GLU A 145 12.13 14.44 13.50
N ARG A 146 11.36 15.19 14.31
CA ARG A 146 11.16 16.62 14.09
C ARG A 146 12.49 17.33 14.15
N HIS A 147 12.83 18.05 13.07
CA HIS A 147 14.14 18.70 12.96
C HIS A 147 14.10 19.89 12.00
N ARG A 148 14.54 21.06 12.47
CA ARG A 148 14.87 22.21 11.65
C ARG A 148 15.83 23.13 12.39
N GLU A 149 16.95 23.51 11.75
CA GLU A 149 17.99 24.36 12.36
C GLU A 149 17.74 25.86 12.16
N ASP A 150 17.15 26.23 11.03
CA ASP A 150 16.97 27.61 10.59
C ASP A 150 15.62 28.25 10.91
N GLY A 151 14.72 27.53 11.62
CA GLY A 151 13.39 28.00 11.96
C GLY A 151 12.60 27.02 12.84
N PRO A 152 11.29 27.28 13.03
CA PRO A 152 10.41 26.33 13.70
C PRO A 152 10.26 25.05 12.87
N ALA A 153 10.34 23.86 13.53
CA ALA A 153 10.10 22.57 12.88
C ALA A 153 8.61 22.20 12.82
N VAL A 154 7.75 22.91 13.53
CA VAL A 154 6.29 22.83 13.43
C VAL A 154 5.74 24.24 13.29
N ILE A 155 4.92 24.43 12.27
CA ILE A 155 4.11 25.63 12.04
C ILE A 155 2.67 25.15 11.91
N ASP A 156 1.77 25.58 12.80
CA ASP A 156 0.36 25.19 12.86
C ASP A 156 -0.48 26.41 13.17
N GLY A 157 -0.94 27.11 12.13
CA GLY A 157 -1.51 28.44 12.23
C GLY A 157 -0.51 29.42 12.84
N ASP A 158 -0.87 30.02 13.99
CA ASP A 158 -0.01 30.94 14.75
C ASP A 158 0.95 30.24 15.72
N ARG A 159 0.89 28.89 15.82
CA ARG A 159 1.72 28.10 16.74
C ARG A 159 3.02 27.70 16.05
N GLU A 160 4.14 28.02 16.69
CA GLU A 160 5.47 27.61 16.26
C GLU A 160 6.16 26.78 17.33
N GLU A 161 6.80 25.65 16.91
CA GLU A 161 7.62 24.83 17.79
C GLU A 161 8.99 24.58 17.15
N TYR A 162 10.02 24.71 17.98
CA TYR A 162 11.41 24.51 17.58
C TYR A 162 11.90 23.15 18.04
N TRP A 163 12.36 22.32 17.10
CA TRP A 163 12.84 20.98 17.33
C TRP A 163 14.14 20.72 16.57
N VAL A 164 15.12 20.12 17.23
CA VAL A 164 16.39 19.71 16.64
C VAL A 164 16.66 18.27 17.05
N ASN A 165 16.79 17.35 16.09
CA ASN A 165 17.01 15.92 16.30
C ASN A 165 16.01 15.29 17.30
N GLY A 166 14.73 15.62 17.17
CA GLY A 166 13.66 15.11 18.04
C GLY A 166 13.59 15.75 19.43
N GLU A 167 14.48 16.69 19.76
CA GLU A 167 14.48 17.41 21.03
C GLU A 167 13.83 18.79 20.88
N HIS A 168 12.89 19.12 21.79
CA HIS A 168 12.21 20.41 21.80
C HIS A 168 13.15 21.51 22.32
N VAL A 169 13.29 22.58 21.55
CA VAL A 169 14.13 23.74 21.88
C VAL A 169 13.23 24.89 22.31
N ILE A 170 13.39 25.39 23.52
CA ILE A 170 12.68 26.57 24.01
C ILE A 170 13.42 27.81 23.51
N ARG A 171 12.73 28.62 22.69
CA ARG A 171 13.23 29.93 22.22
C ARG A 171 12.35 31.07 22.70
#